data_8facf98ba839f981066cf98af4b00ec2
#
_entry.id   8facf98ba839f981066cf98af4b00ec2
#
_cell.length_a   1.000
_cell.length_b   1.000
_cell.length_c   1.000
_cell.angle_alpha   90.00
_cell.angle_beta   90.00
_cell.angle_gamma   90.00
#
_symmetry.space_group_name_H-M   'P 1'
#
loop_
_entity.id
_entity.type
_entity.pdbx_description
1 polymer ?
#
loop_
_entity_poly.entity_id
_entity_poly.type
_entity_poly.pdbx_seq_one_letter_code
_entity_poly.pdbx_strand_id
1 'polypeptide(L)'
;MSRASLFVPLGIFISILALGYVGFSLDARDQLPSALLNKPFPEFSATSLLQPEVKITKADLLGRPVLVNVWATWCPTCKSEHEQLMRIAAETNVLMVGIDYKDIPQRALQWLEQYGDPYDYVLDDRDGSLGIELGVYGAPETFLLNAAGEVVYKRVGDINSRIWVNELLPRFQALKIEVRGQSAGSADG
;
A
#
# COMPACT_ATOMS: atom_id res chain seq x y z
N MET A 1 20.51 2.90 -57.44
CA MET A 1 19.84 2.88 -56.14
C MET A 1 20.35 4.10 -55.37
N SER A 2 19.48 5.04 -55.03
CA SER A 2 19.91 6.29 -54.37
C SER A 2 20.40 6.01 -52.95
N ARG A 3 21.47 6.67 -52.53
CA ARG A 3 22.02 6.54 -51.15
C ARG A 3 20.96 6.90 -50.07
N ALA A 4 19.95 7.67 -50.43
CA ALA A 4 18.80 7.98 -49.58
C ALA A 4 17.98 6.76 -49.13
N SER A 5 17.86 5.72 -49.99
CA SER A 5 17.12 4.48 -49.68
C SER A 5 17.75 3.68 -48.54
N LEU A 6 19.05 3.86 -48.25
CA LEU A 6 19.75 3.18 -47.18
C LEU A 6 19.41 3.80 -45.80
N PHE A 7 19.00 5.05 -45.74
CA PHE A 7 18.67 5.75 -44.47
C PHE A 7 17.22 5.56 -44.03
N VAL A 8 16.34 5.07 -44.91
CA VAL A 8 14.94 4.82 -44.59
C VAL A 8 14.76 3.78 -43.46
N PRO A 9 15.41 2.60 -43.49
CA PRO A 9 15.28 1.62 -42.39
C PRO A 9 15.87 2.15 -41.07
N LEU A 10 16.95 2.92 -41.14
CA LEU A 10 17.53 3.54 -39.96
C LEU A 10 16.57 4.58 -39.34
N GLY A 11 15.91 5.40 -40.14
CA GLY A 11 14.91 6.36 -39.69
C GLY A 11 13.69 5.70 -39.02
N ILE A 12 13.21 4.59 -39.63
CA ILE A 12 12.13 3.81 -39.03
C ILE A 12 12.54 3.21 -37.71
N PHE A 13 13.75 2.66 -37.60
CA PHE A 13 14.26 2.07 -36.38
C PHE A 13 14.37 3.11 -35.24
N ILE A 14 14.93 4.29 -35.52
CA ILE A 14 15.02 5.38 -34.54
C ILE A 14 13.64 5.85 -34.10
N SER A 15 12.66 5.93 -35.04
CA SER A 15 11.29 6.32 -34.69
C SER A 15 10.62 5.31 -33.78
N ILE A 16 10.81 4.01 -34.01
CA ILE A 16 10.29 2.94 -33.14
C ILE A 16 10.91 3.02 -31.74
N LEU A 17 12.23 3.24 -31.66
CA LEU A 17 12.91 3.41 -30.35
C LEU A 17 12.43 4.67 -29.61
N ALA A 18 12.24 5.78 -30.32
CA ALA A 18 11.72 7.01 -29.71
C ALA A 18 10.29 6.85 -29.21
N LEU A 19 9.41 6.21 -30.00
CA LEU A 19 8.04 5.90 -29.60
C LEU A 19 8.01 4.93 -28.42
N GLY A 20 8.85 3.91 -28.41
CA GLY A 20 8.99 2.97 -27.30
C GLY A 20 9.47 3.65 -26.02
N TYR A 21 10.45 4.55 -26.12
CA TYR A 21 10.95 5.33 -24.99
C TYR A 21 9.88 6.27 -24.42
N VAL A 22 9.15 6.97 -25.29
CA VAL A 22 8.03 7.84 -24.87
C VAL A 22 6.93 7.01 -24.24
N GLY A 23 6.53 5.89 -24.85
CA GLY A 23 5.53 4.97 -24.30
C GLY A 23 5.92 4.45 -22.90
N PHE A 24 7.15 4.01 -22.74
CA PHE A 24 7.67 3.55 -21.46
C PHE A 24 7.69 4.66 -20.39
N SER A 25 7.99 5.91 -20.81
CA SER A 25 8.00 7.06 -19.91
C SER A 25 6.60 7.52 -19.49
N LEU A 26 5.57 7.24 -20.31
CA LEU A 26 4.16 7.56 -20.02
C LEU A 26 3.51 6.52 -19.10
N ASP A 27 3.86 5.24 -19.24
CA ASP A 27 3.27 4.13 -18.46
C ASP A 27 3.57 4.23 -16.94
N ALA A 28 4.61 4.97 -16.56
CA ALA A 28 4.95 5.17 -15.15
C ALA A 28 4.04 6.17 -14.40
N ARG A 29 3.06 6.81 -15.06
CA ARG A 29 2.28 7.92 -14.48
C ARG A 29 0.81 7.62 -14.20
N ASP A 30 0.23 6.61 -14.82
CA ASP A 30 -1.19 6.32 -14.65
C ASP A 30 -1.40 5.05 -13.81
N GLN A 31 -1.17 5.16 -12.50
CA GLN A 31 -1.85 4.25 -11.58
C GLN A 31 -3.35 4.57 -11.70
N LEU A 32 -4.12 3.61 -12.22
CA LEU A 32 -5.58 3.72 -12.29
C LEU A 32 -6.09 4.18 -10.92
N PRO A 33 -6.91 5.27 -10.85
CA PRO A 33 -7.45 5.73 -9.59
C PRO A 33 -8.17 4.56 -8.91
N SER A 34 -7.79 4.23 -7.69
CA SER A 34 -8.48 3.19 -6.94
C SER A 34 -9.96 3.54 -6.82
N ALA A 35 -10.83 2.59 -7.14
CA ALA A 35 -12.27 2.75 -6.95
C ALA A 35 -12.65 3.06 -5.48
N LEU A 36 -11.75 2.79 -4.54
CA LEU A 36 -11.92 3.03 -3.10
C LEU A 36 -11.42 4.39 -2.64
N LEU A 37 -10.74 5.18 -3.48
CA LEU A 37 -10.24 6.50 -3.06
C LEU A 37 -11.41 7.41 -2.68
N ASN A 38 -11.33 8.03 -1.49
CA ASN A 38 -12.36 8.82 -0.84
C ASN A 38 -13.67 8.05 -0.57
N LYS A 39 -13.56 6.73 -0.38
CA LYS A 39 -14.68 5.88 0.02
C LYS A 39 -14.36 5.15 1.33
N PRO A 40 -15.38 4.73 2.07
CA PRO A 40 -15.17 3.89 3.25
C PRO A 40 -14.42 2.60 2.89
N PHE A 41 -13.47 2.24 3.73
CA PHE A 41 -12.85 0.91 3.69
C PHE A 41 -13.94 -0.14 3.84
N PRO A 42 -13.92 -1.26 3.11
CA PRO A 42 -14.95 -2.30 3.19
C PRO A 42 -15.16 -2.81 4.61
N GLU A 43 -16.35 -3.29 4.91
CA GLU A 43 -16.59 -4.05 6.12
C GLU A 43 -15.91 -5.41 6.01
N PHE A 44 -15.22 -5.81 7.05
CA PHE A 44 -14.56 -7.12 7.10
C PHE A 44 -14.53 -7.70 8.51
N SER A 45 -14.30 -9.00 8.59
CA SER A 45 -14.00 -9.71 9.82
C SER A 45 -12.96 -10.77 9.48
N ALA A 46 -11.70 -10.46 9.69
CA ALA A 46 -10.56 -11.33 9.37
C ALA A 46 -9.99 -11.97 10.64
N THR A 47 -9.42 -13.16 10.49
CA THR A 47 -8.71 -13.82 11.57
C THR A 47 -7.34 -13.15 11.77
N SER A 48 -6.96 -12.91 13.03
CA SER A 48 -5.59 -12.50 13.32
C SER A 48 -4.62 -13.63 13.00
N LEU A 49 -3.55 -13.33 12.25
CA LEU A 49 -2.50 -14.29 11.96
C LEU A 49 -1.74 -14.72 13.23
N LEU A 50 -1.52 -13.77 14.14
CA LEU A 50 -0.77 -13.99 15.39
C LEU A 50 -1.62 -14.65 16.48
N GLN A 51 -2.93 -14.42 16.48
CA GLN A 51 -3.89 -14.92 17.47
C GLN A 51 -5.13 -15.47 16.74
N PRO A 52 -5.12 -16.72 16.29
CA PRO A 52 -6.18 -17.27 15.43
C PRO A 52 -7.58 -17.29 16.05
N GLU A 53 -7.68 -17.18 17.38
CA GLU A 53 -8.94 -17.05 18.12
C GLU A 53 -9.52 -15.63 18.10
N VAL A 54 -8.72 -14.62 17.69
CA VAL A 54 -9.13 -13.22 17.65
C VAL A 54 -9.57 -12.86 16.23
N LYS A 55 -10.74 -12.21 16.16
CA LYS A 55 -11.23 -11.57 14.94
C LYS A 55 -10.97 -10.08 15.00
N ILE A 56 -10.41 -9.55 13.92
CA ILE A 56 -10.18 -8.13 13.73
C ILE A 56 -11.18 -7.65 12.69
N THR A 57 -11.81 -6.53 12.98
CA THR A 57 -12.87 -5.94 12.18
C THR A 57 -12.50 -4.52 11.76
N LYS A 58 -13.26 -3.94 10.85
CA LYS A 58 -13.08 -2.52 10.51
C LYS A 58 -13.23 -1.60 11.72
N ALA A 59 -14.08 -1.93 12.70
CA ALA A 59 -14.29 -1.11 13.89
C ALA A 59 -12.99 -0.93 14.69
N ASP A 60 -12.10 -1.92 14.69
CA ASP A 60 -10.80 -1.86 15.37
C ASP A 60 -9.82 -0.87 14.72
N LEU A 61 -10.12 -0.45 13.49
CA LEU A 61 -9.31 0.50 12.72
C LEU A 61 -9.78 1.95 12.82
N LEU A 62 -10.91 2.22 13.48
CA LEU A 62 -11.51 3.55 13.54
C LEU A 62 -10.88 4.43 14.63
N GLY A 63 -11.11 5.76 14.54
CA GLY A 63 -10.73 6.75 15.55
C GLY A 63 -9.33 7.33 15.39
N ARG A 64 -8.50 6.80 14.49
CA ARG A 64 -7.13 7.28 14.21
C ARG A 64 -6.73 6.96 12.77
N PRO A 65 -5.73 7.64 12.20
CA PRO A 65 -5.17 7.26 10.90
C PRO A 65 -4.53 5.88 10.93
N VAL A 66 -4.75 5.09 9.88
CA VAL A 66 -4.27 3.70 9.75
C VAL A 66 -3.52 3.53 8.43
N LEU A 67 -2.37 2.87 8.50
CA LEU A 67 -1.64 2.39 7.33
C LEU A 67 -1.91 0.90 7.15
N VAL A 68 -2.62 0.53 6.09
CA VAL A 68 -2.90 -0.87 5.75
C VAL A 68 -1.98 -1.27 4.61
N ASN A 69 -1.12 -2.26 4.85
CA ASN A 69 -0.17 -2.79 3.87
C ASN A 69 -0.53 -4.23 3.51
N VAL A 70 -0.67 -4.51 2.23
CA VAL A 70 -0.90 -5.85 1.67
C VAL A 70 0.45 -6.43 1.31
N TRP A 71 0.79 -7.58 1.89
CA TRP A 71 2.08 -8.22 1.74
C TRP A 71 1.98 -9.74 1.64
N ALA A 72 3.08 -10.39 1.31
CA ALA A 72 3.17 -11.84 1.31
C ALA A 72 4.64 -12.32 1.32
N THR A 73 4.90 -13.54 1.79
CA THR A 73 6.26 -14.10 1.81
C THR A 73 6.79 -14.44 0.41
N TRP A 74 5.91 -14.69 -0.55
CA TRP A 74 6.27 -14.96 -1.95
C TRP A 74 6.60 -13.68 -2.75
N CYS A 75 6.45 -12.48 -2.15
CA CYS A 75 6.61 -11.19 -2.80
C CYS A 75 8.03 -10.61 -2.57
N PRO A 76 8.93 -10.60 -3.56
CA PRO A 76 10.29 -10.06 -3.37
C PRO A 76 10.30 -8.55 -3.07
N THR A 77 9.38 -7.78 -3.66
CA THR A 77 9.25 -6.34 -3.45
C THR A 77 8.78 -6.02 -2.04
N CYS A 78 7.92 -6.88 -1.44
CA CYS A 78 7.51 -6.73 -0.04
C CYS A 78 8.71 -6.88 0.91
N LYS A 79 9.65 -7.77 0.58
CA LYS A 79 10.89 -7.91 1.34
C LYS A 79 11.76 -6.65 1.24
N SER A 80 11.82 -5.99 0.10
CA SER A 80 12.62 -4.77 -0.07
C SER A 80 12.02 -3.55 0.65
N GLU A 81 10.70 -3.46 0.81
CA GLU A 81 10.06 -2.36 1.53
C GLU A 81 10.02 -2.56 3.05
N HIS A 82 10.18 -3.80 3.52
CA HIS A 82 9.97 -4.18 4.92
C HIS A 82 10.79 -3.35 5.92
N GLU A 83 12.05 -3.10 5.63
CA GLU A 83 12.90 -2.27 6.47
C GLU A 83 12.35 -0.83 6.60
N GLN A 84 11.74 -0.30 5.54
CA GLN A 84 11.10 1.01 5.57
C GLN A 84 9.83 0.98 6.43
N LEU A 85 9.03 -0.10 6.36
CA LEU A 85 7.85 -0.27 7.22
C LEU A 85 8.25 -0.38 8.70
N MET A 86 9.32 -1.11 9.02
CA MET A 86 9.87 -1.17 10.39
C MET A 86 10.28 0.21 10.90
N ARG A 87 10.90 1.06 10.05
CA ARG A 87 11.23 2.45 10.43
C ARG A 87 9.97 3.28 10.66
N ILE A 88 8.97 3.16 9.80
CA ILE A 88 7.69 3.89 9.96
C ILE A 88 7.04 3.50 11.28
N ALA A 89 6.97 2.22 11.60
CA ALA A 89 6.43 1.74 12.88
C ALA A 89 7.18 2.31 14.09
N ALA A 90 8.52 2.32 14.04
CA ALA A 90 9.36 2.82 15.13
C ALA A 90 9.32 4.35 15.31
N GLU A 91 9.20 5.11 14.22
CA GLU A 91 9.30 6.57 14.22
C GLU A 91 7.96 7.28 14.32
N THR A 92 6.85 6.56 14.12
CA THR A 92 5.50 7.16 14.10
C THR A 92 4.55 6.40 15.02
N ASN A 93 3.42 7.03 15.35
CA ASN A 93 2.32 6.38 16.08
C ASN A 93 1.17 6.02 15.13
N VAL A 94 1.47 5.73 13.87
CA VAL A 94 0.45 5.25 12.93
C VAL A 94 0.06 3.82 13.31
N LEU A 95 -1.23 3.54 13.34
CA LEU A 95 -1.69 2.15 13.44
C LEU A 95 -1.33 1.43 12.14
N MET A 96 -0.54 0.37 12.23
CA MET A 96 -0.13 -0.42 11.07
C MET A 96 -0.84 -1.75 11.04
N VAL A 97 -1.48 -2.05 9.91
CA VAL A 97 -2.20 -3.30 9.66
C VAL A 97 -1.57 -4.00 8.47
N GLY A 98 -1.11 -5.23 8.66
CA GLY A 98 -0.62 -6.09 7.59
C GLY A 98 -1.73 -7.03 7.13
N ILE A 99 -1.97 -7.12 5.83
CA ILE A 99 -2.83 -8.16 5.22
C ILE A 99 -1.91 -9.19 4.57
N ASP A 100 -1.84 -10.38 5.16
CA ASP A 100 -1.08 -11.51 4.64
C ASP A 100 -1.88 -12.17 3.50
N TYR A 101 -1.57 -11.72 2.26
CA TYR A 101 -2.40 -11.96 1.07
C TYR A 101 -1.99 -13.22 0.34
N LYS A 102 -2.92 -14.18 0.24
CA LYS A 102 -2.76 -15.44 -0.51
C LYS A 102 -1.45 -16.16 -0.15
N ASP A 103 -1.18 -16.28 1.14
CA ASP A 103 0.04 -16.88 1.65
C ASP A 103 -0.26 -18.09 2.56
N ILE A 104 0.80 -18.73 2.98
CA ILE A 104 0.75 -19.85 3.93
C ILE A 104 1.05 -19.26 5.33
N PRO A 105 0.10 -19.30 6.28
CA PRO A 105 0.23 -18.68 7.59
C PRO A 105 1.52 -19.03 8.33
N GLN A 106 1.96 -20.29 8.26
CA GLN A 106 3.20 -20.72 8.92
C GLN A 106 4.45 -20.06 8.33
N ARG A 107 4.46 -19.77 7.01
CA ARG A 107 5.55 -19.04 6.36
C ARG A 107 5.52 -17.58 6.75
N ALA A 108 4.32 -16.97 6.79
CA ALA A 108 4.14 -15.59 7.22
C ALA A 108 4.62 -15.38 8.66
N LEU A 109 4.27 -16.26 9.59
CA LEU A 109 4.75 -16.22 10.98
C LEU A 109 6.28 -16.33 11.07
N GLN A 110 6.88 -17.28 10.37
CA GLN A 110 8.35 -17.44 10.32
C GLN A 110 9.04 -16.23 9.73
N TRP A 111 8.41 -15.60 8.73
CA TRP A 111 8.93 -14.41 8.06
C TRP A 111 8.93 -13.21 9.02
N LEU A 112 7.83 -12.97 9.75
CA LEU A 112 7.75 -11.91 10.77
C LEU A 112 8.74 -12.16 11.92
N GLU A 113 8.90 -13.40 12.38
CA GLU A 113 9.90 -13.76 13.39
C GLU A 113 11.33 -13.46 12.90
N GLN A 114 11.63 -13.75 11.64
CA GLN A 114 12.97 -13.59 11.07
C GLN A 114 13.33 -12.13 10.77
N TYR A 115 12.39 -11.33 10.27
CA TYR A 115 12.65 -9.98 9.77
C TYR A 115 12.08 -8.87 10.65
N GLY A 116 11.34 -9.22 11.72
CA GLY A 116 10.61 -8.31 12.58
C GLY A 116 9.16 -8.09 12.13
N ASP A 117 8.34 -7.57 13.04
CA ASP A 117 6.92 -7.29 12.80
C ASP A 117 6.66 -5.78 12.94
N PRO A 118 6.34 -5.06 11.86
CA PRO A 118 6.00 -3.65 11.91
C PRO A 118 4.52 -3.38 12.24
N TYR A 119 3.68 -4.44 12.31
CA TYR A 119 2.23 -4.32 12.35
C TYR A 119 1.66 -4.42 13.76
N ASP A 120 0.67 -3.60 14.07
CA ASP A 120 -0.17 -3.74 15.27
C ASP A 120 -1.16 -4.91 15.11
N TYR A 121 -1.64 -5.13 13.89
CA TYR A 121 -2.52 -6.25 13.51
C TYR A 121 -2.03 -6.90 12.23
N VAL A 122 -2.02 -8.22 12.20
CA VAL A 122 -1.77 -9.00 10.98
C VAL A 122 -3.00 -9.84 10.68
N LEU A 123 -3.62 -9.58 9.52
CA LEU A 123 -4.82 -10.25 9.05
C LEU A 123 -4.46 -11.41 8.14
N ASP A 124 -5.02 -12.58 8.40
CA ASP A 124 -4.88 -13.76 7.56
C ASP A 124 -5.88 -13.69 6.40
N ASP A 125 -5.40 -13.39 5.22
CA ASP A 125 -6.16 -13.34 3.96
C ASP A 125 -5.66 -14.42 2.98
N ARG A 126 -5.52 -15.66 3.48
CA ARG A 126 -4.98 -16.80 2.72
C ARG A 126 -5.78 -17.14 1.47
N ASP A 127 -7.08 -16.87 1.46
CA ASP A 127 -7.96 -17.06 0.30
C ASP A 127 -8.02 -15.83 -0.62
N GLY A 128 -7.52 -14.69 -0.16
CA GLY A 128 -7.49 -13.43 -0.88
C GLY A 128 -8.84 -12.72 -0.97
N SER A 129 -9.81 -13.10 -0.15
CA SER A 129 -11.17 -12.52 -0.19
C SER A 129 -11.17 -11.04 0.15
N LEU A 130 -10.45 -10.63 1.20
CA LEU A 130 -10.33 -9.23 1.58
C LEU A 130 -9.57 -8.43 0.52
N GLY A 131 -8.49 -8.98 -0.02
CA GLY A 131 -7.75 -8.36 -1.12
C GLY A 131 -8.63 -8.10 -2.35
N ILE A 132 -9.54 -9.03 -2.69
CA ILE A 132 -10.49 -8.84 -3.79
C ILE A 132 -11.44 -7.68 -3.50
N GLU A 133 -12.01 -7.57 -2.31
CA GLU A 133 -12.90 -6.47 -1.91
C GLU A 133 -12.19 -5.13 -1.93
N LEU A 134 -10.89 -5.10 -1.60
CA LEU A 134 -10.03 -3.92 -1.66
C LEU A 134 -9.58 -3.57 -3.09
N GLY A 135 -9.89 -4.39 -4.08
CA GLY A 135 -9.40 -4.24 -5.44
C GLY A 135 -7.87 -4.28 -5.48
N VAL A 136 -7.27 -5.23 -4.75
CA VAL A 136 -5.83 -5.50 -4.77
C VAL A 136 -5.49 -6.25 -6.03
N TYR A 137 -4.51 -5.73 -6.77
CA TYR A 137 -3.98 -6.39 -7.98
C TYR A 137 -2.86 -7.37 -7.64
N GLY A 138 -2.14 -7.13 -6.55
CA GLY A 138 -1.02 -7.93 -6.09
C GLY A 138 -0.37 -7.34 -4.84
N ALA A 139 0.75 -7.90 -4.41
CA ALA A 139 1.54 -7.35 -3.31
C ALA A 139 2.87 -6.75 -3.85
N PRO A 140 3.39 -5.63 -3.28
CA PRO A 140 2.77 -4.89 -2.20
C PRO A 140 1.77 -3.82 -2.68
N GLU A 141 0.74 -3.58 -1.89
CA GLU A 141 -0.13 -2.41 -2.00
C GLU A 141 -0.35 -1.79 -0.63
N THR A 142 -0.47 -0.46 -0.56
CA THR A 142 -0.65 0.23 0.71
C THR A 142 -1.79 1.24 0.62
N PHE A 143 -2.62 1.25 1.67
CA PHE A 143 -3.72 2.19 1.85
C PHE A 143 -3.46 3.05 3.09
N LEU A 144 -3.78 4.34 3.00
CA LEU A 144 -3.85 5.23 4.16
C LEU A 144 -5.32 5.56 4.42
N LEU A 145 -5.78 5.28 5.63
CA LEU A 145 -7.13 5.57 6.08
C LEU A 145 -7.14 6.76 7.02
N ASN A 146 -8.21 7.56 6.96
CA ASN A 146 -8.50 8.56 7.98
C ASN A 146 -9.17 7.94 9.22
N ALA A 147 -9.44 8.74 10.25
CA ALA A 147 -10.08 8.28 11.49
C ALA A 147 -11.51 7.75 11.32
N ALA A 148 -12.20 8.15 10.25
CA ALA A 148 -13.52 7.62 9.87
C ALA A 148 -13.43 6.29 9.10
N GLY A 149 -12.22 5.80 8.81
CA GLY A 149 -12.00 4.58 8.03
C GLY A 149 -12.22 4.76 6.53
N GLU A 150 -12.03 5.98 6.00
CA GLU A 150 -12.08 6.24 4.57
C GLU A 150 -10.68 6.18 3.96
N VAL A 151 -10.56 5.63 2.77
CA VAL A 151 -9.29 5.52 2.03
C VAL A 151 -8.93 6.88 1.44
N VAL A 152 -7.91 7.54 1.98
CA VAL A 152 -7.44 8.85 1.50
C VAL A 152 -6.24 8.75 0.56
N TYR A 153 -5.59 7.59 0.52
CA TYR A 153 -4.47 7.32 -0.38
C TYR A 153 -4.35 5.81 -0.64
N LYS A 154 -4.01 5.46 -1.86
CA LYS A 154 -3.63 4.09 -2.26
C LYS A 154 -2.34 4.13 -3.06
N ARG A 155 -1.43 3.22 -2.75
CA ARG A 155 -0.21 2.98 -3.52
C ARG A 155 -0.18 1.54 -4.00
N VAL A 156 0.10 1.34 -5.27
CA VAL A 156 0.49 0.05 -5.85
C VAL A 156 2.02 0.04 -5.99
N GLY A 157 2.67 -0.97 -5.44
CA GLY A 157 4.13 -1.06 -5.36
C GLY A 157 4.69 -0.64 -4.00
N ASP A 158 6.01 -0.71 -3.86
CA ASP A 158 6.74 -0.51 -2.61
C ASP A 158 6.61 0.89 -2.01
N ILE A 159 6.74 0.94 -0.68
CA ILE A 159 6.97 2.17 0.07
C ILE A 159 8.47 2.27 0.38
N ASN A 160 9.19 3.02 -0.42
CA ASN A 160 10.56 3.41 -0.12
C ASN A 160 10.59 4.77 0.61
N SER A 161 11.78 5.20 1.07
CA SER A 161 11.94 6.44 1.82
C SER A 161 11.45 7.67 1.05
N ARG A 162 11.59 7.69 -0.29
CA ARG A 162 11.11 8.81 -1.12
C ARG A 162 9.59 8.88 -1.13
N ILE A 163 8.91 7.74 -1.29
CA ILE A 163 7.45 7.67 -1.28
C ILE A 163 6.92 8.03 0.11
N TRP A 164 7.56 7.50 1.16
CA TRP A 164 7.17 7.84 2.53
C TRP A 164 7.24 9.35 2.78
N VAL A 165 8.40 9.96 2.55
CA VAL A 165 8.65 11.38 2.89
C VAL A 165 7.83 12.33 2.02
N ASN A 166 7.71 12.06 0.71
CA ASN A 166 7.09 13.02 -0.20
C ASN A 166 5.58 12.83 -0.38
N GLU A 167 5.05 11.62 -0.11
CA GLU A 167 3.66 11.32 -0.41
C GLU A 167 2.83 10.93 0.84
N LEU A 168 3.30 9.95 1.63
CA LEU A 168 2.54 9.39 2.75
C LEU A 168 2.65 10.23 4.02
N LEU A 169 3.85 10.61 4.43
CA LEU A 169 4.08 11.34 5.67
C LEU A 169 3.33 12.69 5.75
N PRO A 170 3.30 13.54 4.69
CA PRO A 170 2.53 14.76 4.72
C PRO A 170 1.02 14.53 4.91
N ARG A 171 0.47 13.50 4.24
CA ARG A 171 -0.94 13.12 4.38
C ARG A 171 -1.25 12.61 5.78
N PHE A 172 -0.40 11.73 6.31
CA PHE A 172 -0.54 11.21 7.68
C PHE A 172 -0.51 12.33 8.72
N GLN A 173 0.40 13.29 8.58
CA GLN A 173 0.49 14.44 9.47
C GLN A 173 -0.76 15.32 9.41
N ALA A 174 -1.32 15.57 8.23
CA ALA A 174 -2.57 16.31 8.07
C ALA A 174 -3.73 15.61 8.80
N LEU A 175 -3.88 14.29 8.64
CA LEU A 175 -4.90 13.50 9.34
C LEU A 175 -4.76 13.54 10.88
N LYS A 176 -3.53 13.56 11.39
CA LYS A 176 -3.30 13.70 12.86
C LYS A 176 -3.76 15.04 13.41
N ILE A 177 -3.61 16.12 12.63
CA ILE A 177 -4.07 17.45 13.02
C ILE A 177 -5.59 17.49 13.07
N GLU A 178 -6.28 16.89 12.08
CA GLU A 178 -7.74 16.80 12.05
C GLU A 178 -8.31 16.10 13.27
N VAL A 179 -7.75 14.94 13.65
CA VAL A 179 -8.19 14.17 14.84
C VAL A 179 -8.02 14.99 16.13
N ARG A 180 -6.91 15.71 16.27
CA ARG A 180 -6.66 16.58 17.45
C ARG A 180 -7.62 17.76 17.50
N GLY A 181 -7.96 18.36 16.37
CA GLY A 181 -8.93 19.45 16.28
C GLY A 181 -10.33 19.02 16.69
N GLN A 182 -10.77 17.84 16.27
CA GLN A 182 -12.08 17.28 16.61
C GLN A 182 -12.19 16.96 18.10
N SER A 183 -11.15 16.40 18.71
CA SER A 183 -11.13 16.09 20.16
C SER A 183 -11.13 17.35 21.03
N ALA A 184 -10.50 18.44 20.60
CA ALA A 184 -10.50 19.72 21.33
C ALA A 184 -11.87 20.44 21.24
N GLY A 185 -12.54 20.39 20.10
CA GLY A 185 -13.87 21.01 19.92
C GLY A 185 -15.02 20.26 20.62
N SER A 186 -14.83 18.99 20.97
CA SER A 186 -15.83 18.18 21.71
C SER A 186 -15.74 18.35 23.25
N ALA A 187 -14.69 19.01 23.76
CA ALA A 187 -14.49 19.25 25.19
C ALA A 187 -15.09 20.55 25.69
N ASP A 188 -15.49 21.46 24.76
CA ASP A 188 -16.01 22.80 25.08
C ASP A 188 -17.55 22.95 24.85
N GLY A 189 -18.28 21.81 24.68
CA GLY A 189 -19.73 21.80 24.38
C GLY A 189 -20.59 21.26 25.55
#